data_5334d34c2067a279edba82c1c48cbcb8
#
_entry.id   5334d34c2067a279edba82c1c48cbcb8
#
_cell.length_a   1.000
_cell.length_b   1.000
_cell.length_c   1.000
_cell.angle_alpha   90.00
_cell.angle_beta   90.00
_cell.angle_gamma   90.00
#
_symmetry.space_group_name_H-M   'P 1'
#
loop_
_entity.id
_entity.type
_entity.pdbx_description
1 polymer ?
#
loop_
_entity_poly.entity_id
_entity_poly.type
_entity_poly.pdbx_seq_one_letter_code
_entity_poly.pdbx_strand_id
1 'polypeptide(L)'
;MSAPILIHDSLAEIHEDKLVDRIVTDILWSREFFQFYGMPSGMVNRQCVSLDTAPGNPKGDIDVLFCAPNLPQKAVAYQVKRIKFGINQLRSGIPGKLGEFKKLAQQANLLARMGFWQVYAYAIVVVDAREQNAGKVTYEGLSSKMRSQVYSAVSFTTQFFDARVGFGVMDFTQTMDSTPFTVGTHGLDIRRFSKPAKQSEELTTWVADIFAKRTR
;
A
#
# COMPACT_ATOMS: atom_id res chain seq x y z
N MET A 1 -26.42 21.74 18.23
CA MET A 1 -25.59 21.80 17.00
C MET A 1 -24.17 21.34 17.39
N SER A 2 -23.86 20.10 17.20
CA SER A 2 -22.55 19.53 17.54
C SER A 2 -21.53 19.90 16.45
N ALA A 3 -20.40 20.35 16.90
CA ALA A 3 -19.38 20.96 16.07
C ALA A 3 -18.80 19.99 14.98
N PRO A 4 -18.72 20.43 13.74
CA PRO A 4 -18.05 19.69 12.66
C PRO A 4 -16.53 19.54 12.85
N ILE A 5 -15.95 20.18 13.85
CA ILE A 5 -14.52 20.32 14.09
C ILE A 5 -13.83 18.99 14.44
N LEU A 6 -14.52 18.08 15.14
CA LEU A 6 -13.94 16.80 15.57
C LEU A 6 -13.72 15.79 14.43
N ILE A 7 -14.45 15.92 13.34
CA ILE A 7 -14.30 15.06 12.16
C ILE A 7 -13.07 15.45 11.35
N HIS A 8 -12.71 16.72 11.35
CA HIS A 8 -11.60 17.24 10.55
C HIS A 8 -10.22 16.86 11.09
N ASP A 9 -10.02 16.85 12.39
CA ASP A 9 -8.73 16.48 12.98
C ASP A 9 -8.43 14.99 12.81
N SER A 10 -9.44 14.14 12.84
CA SER A 10 -9.29 12.70 12.61
C SER A 10 -9.00 12.35 11.15
N LEU A 11 -9.49 13.12 10.19
CA LEU A 11 -9.23 12.94 8.75
C LEU A 11 -7.87 13.48 8.34
N ALA A 12 -7.31 14.43 9.07
CA ALA A 12 -6.00 15.00 8.79
C ALA A 12 -4.86 14.01 9.04
N GLU A 13 -5.09 13.00 9.86
CA GLU A 13 -4.12 11.95 10.17
C GLU A 13 -4.68 10.56 9.94
N ILE A 14 -4.91 10.22 8.69
CA ILE A 14 -5.29 8.85 8.34
C ILE A 14 -4.08 7.96 8.59
N HIS A 15 -4.18 7.10 9.60
CA HIS A 15 -3.19 6.06 9.86
C HIS A 15 -3.11 5.08 8.69
N GLU A 16 -1.94 4.48 8.52
CA GLU A 16 -1.63 3.58 7.41
C GLU A 16 -2.60 2.39 7.36
N ASP A 17 -2.89 1.78 8.50
CA ASP A 17 -3.85 0.67 8.65
C ASP A 17 -5.28 1.04 8.21
N LYS A 18 -5.75 2.23 8.58
CA LYS A 18 -7.07 2.74 8.16
C LYS A 18 -7.14 2.98 6.67
N LEU A 19 -6.04 3.43 6.08
CA LEU A 19 -5.94 3.65 4.66
C LEU A 19 -5.95 2.32 3.90
N VAL A 20 -5.20 1.35 4.37
CA VAL A 20 -5.16 -0.02 3.82
C VAL A 20 -6.55 -0.66 3.93
N ASP A 21 -7.19 -0.60 5.10
CA ASP A 21 -8.54 -1.12 5.30
C ASP A 21 -9.52 -0.52 4.29
N ARG A 22 -9.47 0.78 4.08
CA ARG A 22 -10.36 1.47 3.15
C ARG A 22 -10.12 1.05 1.70
N ILE A 23 -8.85 0.94 1.27
CA ILE A 23 -8.49 0.47 -0.07
C ILE A 23 -9.03 -0.94 -0.33
N VAL A 24 -8.96 -1.81 0.67
CA VAL A 24 -9.40 -3.20 0.55
C VAL A 24 -10.92 -3.32 0.55
N THR A 25 -11.61 -2.50 1.33
CA THR A 25 -13.07 -2.57 1.51
C THR A 25 -13.85 -1.79 0.47
N ASP A 26 -13.29 -0.74 -0.10
CA ASP A 26 -13.93 0.03 -1.17
C ASP A 26 -13.82 -0.72 -2.51
N ILE A 27 -14.99 -1.00 -3.10
CA ILE A 27 -15.08 -1.83 -4.31
C ILE A 27 -14.32 -1.22 -5.51
N LEU A 28 -14.38 0.09 -5.69
CA LEU A 28 -13.72 0.76 -6.81
C LEU A 28 -12.21 0.76 -6.63
N TRP A 29 -11.74 1.09 -5.43
CA TRP A 29 -10.33 1.11 -5.09
C TRP A 29 -9.73 -0.29 -5.10
N SER A 30 -10.42 -1.25 -4.50
CA SER A 30 -10.02 -2.65 -4.50
C SER A 30 -9.85 -3.19 -5.92
N ARG A 31 -10.75 -2.85 -6.85
CA ARG A 31 -10.62 -3.24 -8.25
C ARG A 31 -9.41 -2.58 -8.92
N GLU A 32 -9.19 -1.31 -8.72
CA GLU A 32 -8.05 -0.61 -9.31
C GLU A 32 -6.72 -1.11 -8.77
N PHE A 33 -6.62 -1.32 -7.46
CA PHE A 33 -5.40 -1.79 -6.83
C PHE A 33 -5.06 -3.24 -7.13
N PHE A 34 -6.07 -4.11 -7.16
CA PHE A 34 -5.82 -5.55 -7.11
C PHE A 34 -6.26 -6.33 -8.35
N GLN A 35 -7.21 -5.81 -9.15
CA GLN A 35 -7.71 -6.55 -10.32
C GLN A 35 -6.95 -6.26 -11.61
N PHE A 36 -6.22 -5.18 -11.71
CA PHE A 36 -5.48 -4.81 -12.92
C PHE A 36 -4.32 -5.75 -13.26
N TYR A 37 -3.95 -6.67 -12.36
CA TYR A 37 -2.66 -7.36 -12.42
C TYR A 37 -2.74 -8.87 -12.63
N GLY A 38 -3.77 -9.32 -13.33
CA GLY A 38 -3.89 -10.73 -13.67
C GLY A 38 -4.12 -11.63 -12.46
N MET A 39 -4.70 -11.08 -11.40
CA MET A 39 -5.11 -11.87 -10.25
C MET A 39 -6.16 -12.90 -10.67
N PRO A 40 -6.04 -14.13 -10.19
CA PRO A 40 -7.08 -15.14 -10.37
C PRO A 40 -8.43 -14.63 -9.83
N SER A 41 -9.52 -14.89 -10.54
CA SER A 41 -10.86 -14.57 -10.06
C SER A 41 -11.16 -15.32 -8.76
N GLY A 42 -11.94 -14.70 -7.88
CA GLY A 42 -12.35 -15.32 -6.61
C GLY A 42 -11.30 -15.26 -5.50
N MET A 43 -10.28 -14.41 -5.62
CA MET A 43 -9.37 -14.16 -4.50
C MET A 43 -10.09 -13.48 -3.35
N VAL A 44 -9.81 -13.95 -2.15
CA VAL A 44 -10.20 -13.34 -0.88
C VAL A 44 -8.96 -12.74 -0.21
N ASN A 45 -9.15 -11.81 0.70
CA ASN A 45 -8.04 -11.15 1.39
C ASN A 45 -8.07 -11.35 2.89
N ARG A 46 -6.91 -11.15 3.52
CA ARG A 46 -6.70 -10.96 4.95
C ARG A 46 -5.79 -9.76 5.13
N GLN A 47 -6.07 -8.94 6.13
CA GLN A 47 -5.28 -7.77 6.48
C GLN A 47 -4.50 -8.01 7.77
N CYS A 48 -3.39 -7.30 7.93
CA CYS A 48 -2.54 -7.33 9.13
C CYS A 48 -2.18 -8.78 9.55
N VAL A 49 -1.71 -9.58 8.59
CA VAL A 49 -1.39 -10.99 8.85
C VAL A 49 -0.01 -11.07 9.52
N SER A 50 0.02 -11.46 10.81
CA SER A 50 1.29 -11.66 11.54
C SER A 50 2.11 -12.78 10.92
N LEU A 51 3.41 -12.56 10.81
CA LEU A 51 4.40 -13.53 10.35
C LEU A 51 4.96 -14.41 11.47
N ASP A 52 4.57 -14.18 12.73
CA ASP A 52 5.12 -14.91 13.89
C ASP A 52 4.92 -16.43 13.80
N THR A 53 3.91 -16.89 13.07
CA THR A 53 3.63 -18.32 12.87
C THR A 53 4.01 -18.80 11.46
N ALA A 54 4.59 -17.94 10.65
CA ALA A 54 5.01 -18.30 9.30
C ALA A 54 6.31 -19.15 9.33
N PRO A 55 6.60 -19.89 8.27
CA PRO A 55 7.84 -20.65 8.14
C PRO A 55 9.07 -19.77 8.38
N GLY A 56 9.94 -20.20 9.28
CA GLY A 56 11.12 -19.45 9.70
C GLY A 56 10.87 -18.35 10.74
N ASN A 57 9.64 -18.17 11.21
CA ASN A 57 9.24 -17.20 12.23
C ASN A 57 9.82 -15.78 12.01
N PRO A 58 9.71 -15.19 10.83
CA PRO A 58 10.19 -13.85 10.63
C PRO A 58 9.34 -12.87 11.42
N LYS A 59 9.97 -11.79 11.90
CA LYS A 59 9.23 -10.72 12.59
C LYS A 59 8.56 -9.80 11.57
N GLY A 60 7.34 -9.36 11.88
CA GLY A 60 6.58 -8.41 11.09
C GLY A 60 5.20 -8.93 10.70
N ASP A 61 4.60 -8.26 9.78
CA ASP A 61 3.26 -8.54 9.28
C ASP A 61 3.18 -8.35 7.76
N ILE A 62 2.10 -8.83 7.18
CA ILE A 62 1.71 -8.57 5.80
C ILE A 62 0.50 -7.65 5.85
N ASP A 63 0.59 -6.48 5.24
CA ASP A 63 -0.53 -5.53 5.28
C ASP A 63 -1.77 -6.10 4.60
N VAL A 64 -1.61 -6.72 3.43
CA VAL A 64 -2.72 -7.42 2.75
C VAL A 64 -2.20 -8.71 2.10
N LEU A 65 -2.83 -9.81 2.43
CA LEU A 65 -2.59 -11.12 1.83
C LEU A 65 -3.81 -11.54 1.01
N PHE A 66 -3.62 -11.80 -0.28
CA PHE A 66 -4.65 -12.35 -1.15
C PHE A 66 -4.39 -13.81 -1.47
N CYS A 67 -5.48 -14.58 -1.48
CA CYS A 67 -5.43 -15.99 -1.85
C CYS A 67 -6.76 -16.42 -2.49
N ALA A 68 -6.71 -17.19 -3.56
CA ALA A 68 -7.87 -17.95 -3.99
C ALA A 68 -7.99 -19.21 -3.12
N PRO A 69 -9.19 -19.53 -2.54
CA PRO A 69 -9.34 -20.61 -1.56
C PRO A 69 -8.84 -21.97 -2.04
N ASN A 70 -8.90 -22.22 -3.34
CA ASN A 70 -8.46 -23.48 -3.97
C ASN A 70 -7.03 -23.40 -4.54
N LEU A 71 -6.31 -22.28 -4.36
CA LEU A 71 -4.99 -22.05 -4.93
C LEU A 71 -4.04 -21.38 -3.91
N PRO A 72 -3.86 -21.95 -2.70
CA PRO A 72 -3.01 -21.33 -1.67
C PRO A 72 -1.54 -21.17 -2.10
N GLN A 73 -1.09 -21.96 -3.06
CA GLN A 73 0.25 -21.86 -3.66
C GLN A 73 0.42 -20.63 -4.59
N LYS A 74 -0.65 -19.85 -4.82
CA LYS A 74 -0.64 -18.61 -5.60
C LYS A 74 -1.02 -17.40 -4.74
N ALA A 75 -0.55 -17.39 -3.50
CA ALA A 75 -0.79 -16.27 -2.60
C ALA A 75 -0.01 -15.02 -3.04
N VAL A 76 -0.67 -13.87 -2.98
CA VAL A 76 -0.09 -12.57 -3.33
C VAL A 76 -0.03 -11.71 -2.07
N ALA A 77 1.18 -11.31 -1.69
CA ALA A 77 1.42 -10.50 -0.51
C ALA A 77 1.70 -9.04 -0.89
N TYR A 78 1.06 -8.12 -0.19
CA TYR A 78 1.23 -6.68 -0.35
C TYR A 78 1.81 -6.07 0.92
N GLN A 79 2.83 -5.23 0.73
CA GLN A 79 3.27 -4.26 1.71
C GLN A 79 2.89 -2.88 1.24
N VAL A 80 2.31 -2.11 2.14
CA VAL A 80 1.80 -0.77 1.86
C VAL A 80 2.46 0.22 2.82
N LYS A 81 2.93 1.34 2.30
CA LYS A 81 3.52 2.39 3.13
C LYS A 81 2.92 3.73 2.80
N ARG A 82 2.31 4.36 3.80
CA ARG A 82 1.90 5.76 3.68
C ARG A 82 3.11 6.68 3.85
N ILE A 83 3.36 7.50 2.85
CA ILE A 83 4.45 8.48 2.87
C ILE A 83 3.85 9.88 2.78
N LYS A 84 3.87 10.60 3.91
CA LYS A 84 3.33 11.95 4.02
C LYS A 84 4.40 12.98 3.69
N PHE A 85 4.09 13.88 2.78
CA PHE A 85 4.89 15.05 2.47
C PHE A 85 4.14 16.33 2.84
N GLY A 86 4.84 17.33 3.36
CA GLY A 86 4.37 18.70 3.27
C GLY A 86 4.63 19.24 1.86
N ILE A 87 3.76 20.11 1.37
CA ILE A 87 3.85 20.64 0.00
C ILE A 87 5.20 21.34 -0.25
N ASN A 88 5.76 22.02 0.75
CA ASN A 88 7.07 22.66 0.66
C ASN A 88 8.23 21.65 0.62
N GLN A 89 8.07 20.48 1.24
CA GLN A 89 9.06 19.40 1.19
C GLN A 89 9.21 18.83 -0.22
N LEU A 90 8.10 18.68 -0.94
CA LEU A 90 8.14 18.23 -2.34
C LEU A 90 8.76 19.27 -3.27
N ARG A 91 8.63 20.55 -2.96
CA ARG A 91 9.28 21.63 -3.74
C ARG A 91 10.79 21.65 -3.56
N SER A 92 11.30 21.32 -2.37
CA SER A 92 12.72 21.28 -2.03
C SER A 92 13.43 19.96 -2.32
N GLY A 93 12.69 18.94 -2.74
CA GLY A 93 13.21 17.59 -3.01
C GLY A 93 12.82 16.57 -1.93
N ILE A 94 13.12 15.29 -2.18
CA ILE A 94 12.64 14.14 -1.37
C ILE A 94 13.68 13.54 -0.39
N PRO A 95 14.89 14.04 -0.17
CA PRO A 95 15.95 13.29 0.51
C PRO A 95 15.55 12.72 1.88
N GLY A 96 14.75 13.45 2.67
CA GLY A 96 14.37 13.05 4.02
C GLY A 96 13.37 11.89 4.09
N LYS A 97 12.72 11.54 2.99
CA LYS A 97 11.71 10.45 2.93
C LYS A 97 12.20 9.17 2.25
N LEU A 98 13.43 9.17 1.73
CA LEU A 98 14.04 7.97 1.15
C LEU A 98 14.10 6.80 2.14
N GLY A 99 14.24 7.09 3.43
CA GLY A 99 14.21 6.09 4.50
C GLY A 99 12.91 5.29 4.55
N GLU A 100 11.76 5.90 4.27
CA GLU A 100 10.47 5.21 4.29
C GLU A 100 10.34 4.25 3.10
N PHE A 101 10.79 4.65 1.92
CA PHE A 101 10.88 3.74 0.77
C PHE A 101 11.83 2.56 1.03
N LYS A 102 12.94 2.80 1.71
CA LYS A 102 13.89 1.75 2.08
C LYS A 102 13.27 0.75 3.07
N LYS A 103 12.51 1.21 4.06
CA LYS A 103 11.76 0.33 4.98
C LYS A 103 10.75 -0.52 4.24
N LEU A 104 9.95 0.10 3.35
CA LEU A 104 9.01 -0.62 2.49
C LEU A 104 9.70 -1.71 1.66
N ALA A 105 10.87 -1.37 1.07
CA ALA A 105 11.65 -2.34 0.33
C ALA A 105 12.15 -3.50 1.20
N GLN A 106 12.60 -3.23 2.42
CA GLN A 106 13.06 -4.26 3.35
C GLN A 106 11.94 -5.24 3.71
N GLN A 107 10.74 -4.76 4.00
CA GLN A 107 9.57 -5.58 4.31
C GLN A 107 9.15 -6.43 3.10
N ALA A 108 9.00 -5.81 1.93
CA ALA A 108 8.63 -6.53 0.72
C ALA A 108 9.69 -7.56 0.28
N ASN A 109 10.97 -7.25 0.44
CA ASN A 109 12.06 -8.19 0.16
C ASN A 109 12.05 -9.40 1.10
N LEU A 110 11.64 -9.20 2.37
CA LEU A 110 11.45 -10.31 3.29
C LEU A 110 10.40 -11.29 2.73
N LEU A 111 9.24 -10.78 2.33
CA LEU A 111 8.16 -11.60 1.75
C LEU A 111 8.60 -12.29 0.45
N ALA A 112 9.37 -11.62 -0.39
CA ALA A 112 9.93 -12.22 -1.60
C ALA A 112 10.91 -13.36 -1.28
N ARG A 113 11.74 -13.21 -0.24
CA ARG A 113 12.64 -14.28 0.22
C ARG A 113 11.90 -15.46 0.83
N MET A 114 10.77 -15.22 1.52
CA MET A 114 9.89 -16.28 2.02
C MET A 114 9.29 -17.12 0.88
N GLY A 115 9.25 -16.58 -0.34
CA GLY A 115 8.81 -17.31 -1.51
C GLY A 115 7.32 -17.20 -1.81
N PHE A 116 6.64 -16.13 -1.39
CA PHE A 116 5.28 -15.87 -1.87
C PHE A 116 5.23 -15.86 -3.40
N TRP A 117 4.12 -16.35 -3.96
CA TRP A 117 3.96 -16.43 -5.41
C TRP A 117 4.18 -15.09 -6.11
N GLN A 118 3.58 -14.03 -5.57
CA GLN A 118 3.87 -12.65 -5.97
C GLN A 118 3.93 -11.75 -4.75
N VAL A 119 4.77 -10.72 -4.82
CA VAL A 119 4.90 -9.71 -3.78
C VAL A 119 4.85 -8.32 -4.42
N TYR A 120 4.04 -7.46 -3.86
CA TYR A 120 3.94 -6.06 -4.24
C TYR A 120 4.24 -5.13 -3.07
N ALA A 121 4.90 -4.03 -3.37
CA ALA A 121 5.13 -2.91 -2.48
C ALA A 121 4.41 -1.68 -3.02
N TYR A 122 3.52 -1.08 -2.24
CA TYR A 122 2.83 0.14 -2.63
C TYR A 122 3.18 1.30 -1.70
N ALA A 123 3.66 2.38 -2.29
CA ALA A 123 3.85 3.65 -1.61
C ALA A 123 2.61 4.54 -1.86
N ILE A 124 1.85 4.81 -0.81
CA ILE A 124 0.76 5.77 -0.85
C ILE A 124 1.31 7.13 -0.45
N VAL A 125 1.45 8.00 -1.43
CA VAL A 125 1.98 9.35 -1.23
C VAL A 125 0.82 10.29 -0.92
N VAL A 126 0.87 10.92 0.25
CA VAL A 126 -0.09 11.95 0.66
C VAL A 126 0.62 13.28 0.83
N VAL A 127 0.09 14.31 0.19
CA VAL A 127 0.64 15.68 0.24
C VAL A 127 -0.26 16.54 1.11
N ASP A 128 0.24 16.93 2.28
CA ASP A 128 -0.49 17.82 3.18
C ASP A 128 -0.54 19.24 2.60
N ALA A 129 -1.73 19.66 2.22
CA ALA A 129 -2.00 20.94 1.56
C ALA A 129 -2.74 21.96 2.46
N ARG A 130 -3.00 21.62 3.73
CA ARG A 130 -3.82 22.43 4.64
C ARG A 130 -3.33 23.85 4.80
N GLU A 131 -2.01 24.04 4.89
CA GLU A 131 -1.42 25.38 5.07
C GLU A 131 -1.59 26.29 3.84
N GLN A 132 -1.72 25.72 2.64
CA GLN A 132 -1.78 26.51 1.40
C GLN A 132 -3.21 26.80 0.93
N ASN A 133 -4.15 25.92 1.23
CA ASN A 133 -5.50 25.99 0.70
C ASN A 133 -6.54 26.50 1.70
N ALA A 134 -6.11 27.26 2.72
CA ALA A 134 -6.97 27.83 3.76
C ALA A 134 -7.96 26.77 4.36
N GLY A 135 -7.51 25.55 4.51
CA GLY A 135 -8.30 24.46 5.07
C GLY A 135 -9.31 23.81 4.11
N LYS A 136 -9.38 24.23 2.84
CA LYS A 136 -10.34 23.64 1.88
C LYS A 136 -9.91 22.29 1.34
N VAL A 137 -8.62 22.02 1.27
CA VAL A 137 -8.04 20.76 0.82
C VAL A 137 -7.13 20.21 1.91
N THR A 138 -7.37 18.98 2.32
CA THR A 138 -6.54 18.29 3.32
C THR A 138 -5.30 17.67 2.65
N TYR A 139 -5.54 16.89 1.61
CA TYR A 139 -4.49 16.28 0.81
C TYR A 139 -4.65 16.69 -0.64
N GLU A 140 -3.55 17.01 -1.27
CA GLU A 140 -3.47 17.33 -2.70
C GLU A 140 -2.82 16.16 -3.45
N GLY A 141 -3.37 15.81 -4.60
CA GLY A 141 -2.74 14.84 -5.51
C GLY A 141 -1.45 15.39 -6.10
N LEU A 142 -0.59 14.50 -6.54
CA LEU A 142 0.69 14.87 -7.12
C LEU A 142 0.51 15.60 -8.45
N SER A 143 0.96 16.86 -8.53
CA SER A 143 1.14 17.53 -9.81
C SER A 143 2.18 16.79 -10.67
N SER A 144 2.19 17.01 -11.99
CA SER A 144 3.15 16.36 -12.89
C SER A 144 4.61 16.56 -12.46
N LYS A 145 4.95 17.75 -11.96
CA LYS A 145 6.30 18.04 -11.44
C LYS A 145 6.60 17.25 -10.17
N MET A 146 5.68 17.24 -9.21
CA MET A 146 5.81 16.49 -7.96
C MET A 146 5.88 14.98 -8.24
N ARG A 147 5.05 14.50 -9.15
CA ARG A 147 5.05 13.10 -9.60
C ARG A 147 6.41 12.72 -10.19
N SER A 148 7.00 13.56 -11.04
CA SER A 148 8.33 13.32 -11.58
C SER A 148 9.42 13.30 -10.49
N GLN A 149 9.31 14.12 -9.47
CA GLN A 149 10.24 14.12 -8.33
C GLN A 149 10.11 12.84 -7.49
N VAL A 150 8.86 12.43 -7.17
CA VAL A 150 8.60 11.16 -6.49
C VAL A 150 9.17 10.01 -7.30
N TYR A 151 8.95 10.00 -8.60
CA TYR A 151 9.43 8.93 -9.47
C TYR A 151 10.93 8.89 -9.60
N SER A 152 11.60 10.02 -9.63
CA SER A 152 13.06 10.08 -9.59
C SER A 152 13.59 9.48 -8.29
N ALA A 153 13.01 9.85 -7.15
CA ALA A 153 13.37 9.27 -5.86
C ALA A 153 13.10 7.77 -5.80
N VAL A 154 11.97 7.33 -6.33
CA VAL A 154 11.60 5.91 -6.42
C VAL A 154 12.54 5.15 -7.34
N SER A 155 12.92 5.72 -8.49
CA SER A 155 13.89 5.09 -9.39
C SER A 155 15.24 4.86 -8.69
N PHE A 156 15.63 5.76 -7.80
CA PHE A 156 16.79 5.59 -6.93
C PHE A 156 16.57 4.47 -5.90
N THR A 157 15.34 4.25 -5.45
CA THR A 157 15.00 3.24 -4.43
C THR A 157 14.68 1.88 -5.02
N THR A 158 14.35 1.78 -6.30
CA THR A 158 14.09 0.46 -6.95
C THR A 158 15.29 -0.47 -6.92
N GLN A 159 16.51 0.06 -6.78
CA GLN A 159 17.70 -0.76 -6.51
C GLN A 159 17.65 -1.49 -5.16
N PHE A 160 16.84 -1.03 -4.21
CA PHE A 160 16.68 -1.69 -2.91
C PHE A 160 15.66 -2.83 -2.93
N PHE A 161 14.81 -2.89 -3.96
CA PHE A 161 13.81 -3.94 -4.07
C PHE A 161 14.38 -5.17 -4.80
N ASP A 162 14.12 -6.35 -4.24
CA ASP A 162 14.34 -7.61 -4.96
C ASP A 162 13.71 -7.56 -6.36
N ALA A 163 14.37 -8.15 -7.33
CA ALA A 163 13.93 -8.12 -8.74
C ALA A 163 12.56 -8.77 -8.97
N ARG A 164 12.08 -9.56 -8.01
CA ARG A 164 10.76 -10.21 -8.03
C ARG A 164 9.65 -9.35 -7.46
N VAL A 165 9.96 -8.35 -6.64
CA VAL A 165 8.97 -7.48 -6.00
C VAL A 165 8.39 -6.51 -7.02
N GLY A 166 7.07 -6.51 -7.18
CA GLY A 166 6.35 -5.45 -7.88
C GLY A 166 6.34 -4.16 -7.08
N PHE A 167 6.32 -3.01 -7.76
CA PHE A 167 6.30 -1.73 -7.08
C PHE A 167 5.35 -0.74 -7.74
N GLY A 168 4.52 -0.07 -6.93
CA GLY A 168 3.62 0.99 -7.37
C GLY A 168 3.61 2.19 -6.44
N VAL A 169 3.26 3.34 -7.00
CA VAL A 169 3.03 4.60 -6.28
C VAL A 169 1.60 5.04 -6.50
N MET A 170 0.95 5.41 -5.43
CA MET A 170 -0.39 5.97 -5.45
C MET A 170 -0.42 7.33 -4.79
N ASP A 171 -1.29 8.19 -5.31
CA ASP A 171 -1.64 9.48 -4.72
C ASP A 171 -3.14 9.73 -4.81
N PHE A 172 -3.66 10.61 -3.98
CA PHE A 172 -5.05 11.04 -4.03
C PHE A 172 -5.24 12.47 -3.55
N THR A 173 -6.36 13.07 -3.93
CA THR A 173 -6.81 14.38 -3.44
C THR A 173 -7.96 14.19 -2.47
N GLN A 174 -7.96 14.92 -1.36
CA GLN A 174 -9.04 14.96 -0.39
C GLN A 174 -9.39 16.41 -0.05
N THR A 175 -10.69 16.72 -0.08
CA THR A 175 -11.21 18.00 0.43
C THR A 175 -11.68 17.85 1.89
N MET A 176 -11.82 18.97 2.61
CA MET A 176 -12.18 18.97 4.04
C MET A 176 -13.59 18.44 4.32
N ASP A 177 -14.47 18.52 3.35
CA ASP A 177 -15.88 18.12 3.41
C ASP A 177 -16.15 16.74 2.79
N SER A 178 -15.11 16.04 2.38
CA SER A 178 -15.21 14.71 1.78
C SER A 178 -14.53 13.63 2.61
N THR A 179 -15.02 12.41 2.50
CA THR A 179 -14.25 11.26 2.97
C THR A 179 -13.05 11.04 2.05
N PRO A 180 -11.93 10.44 2.53
CA PRO A 180 -10.70 10.27 1.75
C PRO A 180 -10.89 9.62 0.38
N PHE A 181 -12.01 8.95 0.15
CA PHE A 181 -12.23 8.08 -0.99
C PHE A 181 -13.42 8.45 -1.87
N THR A 182 -14.14 9.52 -1.56
CA THR A 182 -15.35 9.89 -2.29
C THR A 182 -15.17 11.02 -3.29
N VAL A 183 -14.09 11.76 -3.20
CA VAL A 183 -13.86 12.89 -4.11
C VAL A 183 -12.38 12.94 -4.46
N GLY A 184 -12.10 12.93 -5.73
CA GLY A 184 -10.79 13.27 -6.21
C GLY A 184 -10.22 12.28 -7.20
N THR A 185 -9.35 12.81 -8.00
CA THR A 185 -8.49 12.03 -8.87
C THR A 185 -7.45 11.33 -7.99
N HIS A 186 -7.40 10.04 -8.09
CA HIS A 186 -6.27 9.26 -7.61
C HIS A 186 -5.45 8.80 -8.81
N GLY A 187 -4.17 8.64 -8.59
CA GLY A 187 -3.27 8.07 -9.58
C GLY A 187 -2.63 6.82 -9.00
N LEU A 188 -2.79 5.69 -9.68
CA LEU A 188 -1.97 4.51 -9.44
C LEU A 188 -1.01 4.36 -10.62
N ASP A 189 0.28 4.41 -10.31
CA ASP A 189 1.33 4.18 -11.31
C ASP A 189 2.16 2.96 -10.88
N ILE A 190 2.06 1.89 -11.65
CA ILE A 190 2.87 0.70 -11.42
C ILE A 190 4.14 0.81 -12.21
N ARG A 191 5.21 0.86 -11.46
CA ARG A 191 6.56 1.00 -11.98
C ARG A 191 7.20 -0.34 -12.34
N ARG A 192 6.78 -1.39 -11.68
CA ARG A 192 7.29 -2.73 -11.92
C ARG A 192 6.27 -3.77 -11.50
N PHE A 193 6.02 -4.74 -12.37
CA PHE A 193 5.21 -5.90 -12.03
C PHE A 193 6.01 -6.93 -11.21
N SER A 194 5.34 -7.58 -10.29
CA SER A 194 5.93 -8.70 -9.55
C SER A 194 6.15 -9.89 -10.48
N LYS A 195 7.28 -10.57 -10.28
CA LYS A 195 7.57 -11.82 -10.99
C LYS A 195 7.11 -13.00 -10.14
N PRO A 196 6.27 -13.90 -10.69
CA PRO A 196 5.85 -15.09 -9.98
C PRO A 196 7.02 -15.97 -9.53
N ALA A 197 6.92 -16.53 -8.32
CA ALA A 197 7.85 -17.50 -7.78
C ALA A 197 7.12 -18.80 -7.43
N LYS A 198 7.84 -19.92 -7.38
CA LYS A 198 7.28 -21.17 -6.87
C LYS A 198 7.24 -21.09 -5.36
N GLN A 199 6.04 -21.16 -4.78
CA GLN A 199 5.82 -21.17 -3.34
C GLN A 199 6.15 -22.58 -2.78
N SER A 200 6.80 -22.64 -1.61
CA SER A 200 7.07 -23.90 -0.93
C SER A 200 5.81 -24.56 -0.39
N GLU A 201 5.84 -25.86 -0.14
CA GLU A 201 4.71 -26.58 0.47
C GLU A 201 4.41 -26.08 1.89
N GLU A 202 5.45 -25.82 2.68
CA GLU A 202 5.33 -25.31 4.04
C GLU A 202 4.64 -23.94 4.06
N LEU A 203 5.05 -23.00 3.20
CA LEU A 203 4.41 -21.69 3.07
C LEU A 203 2.99 -21.84 2.53
N THR A 204 2.75 -22.76 1.61
CA THR A 204 1.42 -23.04 1.04
C THR A 204 0.47 -23.54 2.12
N THR A 205 0.90 -24.45 2.97
CA THR A 205 0.13 -24.96 4.11
C THR A 205 -0.18 -23.82 5.08
N TRP A 206 0.80 -23.02 5.44
CA TRP A 206 0.59 -21.87 6.33
C TRP A 206 -0.43 -20.88 5.77
N VAL A 207 -0.35 -20.56 4.47
CA VAL A 207 -1.34 -19.70 3.80
C VAL A 207 -2.72 -20.32 3.87
N ALA A 208 -2.87 -21.60 3.57
CA ALA A 208 -4.14 -22.31 3.64
C ALA A 208 -4.75 -22.22 5.05
N ASP A 209 -3.95 -22.39 6.10
CA ASP A 209 -4.39 -22.31 7.50
C ASP A 209 -4.87 -20.89 7.87
N ILE A 210 -4.19 -19.84 7.39
CA ILE A 210 -4.64 -18.45 7.59
C ILE A 210 -6.03 -18.22 7.00
N PHE A 211 -6.29 -18.76 5.83
CA PHE A 211 -7.59 -18.57 5.16
C PHE A 211 -8.68 -19.56 5.64
N ALA A 212 -8.31 -20.70 6.20
CA ALA A 212 -9.23 -21.64 6.84
C ALA A 212 -9.77 -21.12 8.19
N LYS A 213 -9.01 -20.32 8.91
CA LYS A 213 -9.45 -19.69 10.16
C LYS A 213 -10.55 -18.68 9.84
N ARG A 214 -11.80 -18.99 10.22
CA ARG A 214 -12.91 -18.04 10.11
C ARG A 214 -12.56 -16.77 10.91
N THR A 215 -12.68 -15.61 10.29
CA THR A 215 -12.73 -14.33 11.01
C THR A 215 -13.89 -14.41 12.00
N ARG A 216 -13.57 -14.37 13.28
CA ARG A 216 -14.59 -14.20 14.35
C ARG A 216 -15.04 -12.76 14.39
#